data_e167c31e4c7e5d22f0d42083dd4d891d
#
_entry.id   e167c31e4c7e5d22f0d42083dd4d891d
#
_cell.length_a   1.000
_cell.length_b   1.000
_cell.length_c   1.000
_cell.angle_alpha   90.00
_cell.angle_beta   90.00
_cell.angle_gamma   90.00
#
_symmetry.space_group_name_H-M   'P 1'
#
loop_
_entity.id
_entity.type
_entity.pdbx_description
1 polymer ?
#
loop_
_entity_poly.entity_id
_entity_poly.type
_entity_poly.pdbx_seq_one_letter_code
_entity_poly.pdbx_strand_id
1 'polypeptide(L)'
;MSQGQKLSAATVLVLEADPLMRRLITLGLRHRGLEVIEATSLATISSTDLQALDLLILDVDDGVTCDWTLLEAVQSHPELSDLPSVVLSWDAPMAEPREALTSTPQYVSVSKPFDARALHEGVDHLLQARIREQNERLAQAEAVLLAAYHKDSPPSIWPALTAAGVFLALIGLVWQFAIVLIGLAIIVTGLLLWTLGSHSQVEKAPEIAFSVGK
;
A
#
# COMPACT_ATOMS: atom_id res chain seq x y z
N MET A 1 15.72 -14.81 -6.84
CA MET A 1 15.07 -15.43 -5.65
C MET A 1 13.65 -14.94 -5.63
N SER A 2 12.72 -15.85 -5.93
CA SER A 2 11.30 -15.58 -6.15
C SER A 2 10.65 -15.10 -4.86
N GLN A 3 10.15 -13.88 -4.85
CA GLN A 3 9.24 -13.38 -3.81
C GLN A 3 7.89 -14.10 -3.97
N GLY A 4 7.78 -15.28 -3.40
CA GLY A 4 6.50 -15.86 -3.05
C GLY A 4 5.87 -15.01 -1.95
N GLN A 5 5.43 -13.80 -2.30
CA GLN A 5 4.73 -12.92 -1.37
C GLN A 5 3.39 -13.57 -1.06
N LYS A 6 3.23 -13.89 0.18
CA LYS A 6 2.13 -14.57 0.84
C LYS A 6 0.78 -13.94 0.46
N LEU A 7 0.15 -14.43 -0.61
CA LEU A 7 -1.27 -14.20 -0.93
C LEU A 7 -2.22 -14.79 0.15
N SER A 8 -1.68 -15.47 1.14
CA SER A 8 -2.39 -16.29 2.10
C SER A 8 -3.10 -15.55 3.24
N ALA A 9 -3.45 -14.28 3.05
CA ALA A 9 -4.22 -13.53 4.04
C ALA A 9 -5.20 -12.53 3.40
N ALA A 10 -5.39 -12.58 2.07
CA ALA A 10 -6.34 -11.69 1.41
C ALA A 10 -7.78 -12.17 1.65
N THR A 11 -8.67 -11.22 1.96
CA THR A 11 -10.08 -11.48 2.23
C THR A 11 -10.92 -11.20 0.98
N VAL A 12 -11.63 -12.19 0.52
CA VAL A 12 -12.46 -12.16 -0.69
C VAL A 12 -13.94 -12.26 -0.32
N LEU A 13 -14.74 -11.32 -0.78
CA LEU A 13 -16.20 -11.41 -0.69
C LEU A 13 -16.75 -12.13 -1.93
N VAL A 14 -17.56 -13.15 -1.71
CA VAL A 14 -18.30 -13.86 -2.77
C VAL A 14 -19.78 -13.52 -2.64
N LEU A 15 -20.28 -12.77 -3.62
CA LEU A 15 -21.69 -12.45 -3.79
C LEU A 15 -22.28 -13.35 -4.88
N GLU A 16 -22.98 -14.39 -4.45
CA GLU A 16 -23.58 -15.41 -5.30
C GLU A 16 -24.89 -15.90 -4.69
N ALA A 17 -25.96 -15.86 -5.44
CA ALA A 17 -27.28 -16.29 -4.97
C ALA A 17 -27.42 -17.81 -4.89
N ASP A 18 -26.87 -18.54 -5.88
CA ASP A 18 -26.90 -20.02 -5.91
C ASP A 18 -25.99 -20.59 -4.80
N PRO A 19 -26.54 -21.32 -3.83
CA PRO A 19 -25.78 -21.88 -2.73
C PRO A 19 -24.74 -22.92 -3.19
N LEU A 20 -24.97 -23.64 -4.28
CA LEU A 20 -24.05 -24.66 -4.80
C LEU A 20 -22.84 -23.98 -5.46
N MET A 21 -23.09 -22.99 -6.31
CA MET A 21 -22.05 -22.23 -6.98
C MET A 21 -21.22 -21.44 -5.97
N ARG A 22 -21.86 -20.75 -5.02
CA ARG A 22 -21.20 -20.04 -3.93
C ARG A 22 -20.27 -20.95 -3.14
N ARG A 23 -20.76 -22.14 -2.76
CA ARG A 23 -19.94 -23.12 -2.02
C ARG A 23 -18.76 -23.63 -2.85
N LEU A 24 -18.95 -23.87 -4.15
CA LEU A 24 -17.89 -24.33 -5.05
C LEU A 24 -16.78 -23.29 -5.16
N ILE A 25 -17.13 -22.04 -5.42
CA ILE A 25 -16.19 -20.92 -5.48
C ILE A 25 -15.45 -20.77 -4.15
N THR A 26 -16.18 -20.75 -3.05
CA THR A 26 -15.61 -20.61 -1.70
C THR A 26 -14.60 -21.70 -1.37
N LEU A 27 -14.93 -22.96 -1.65
CA LEU A 27 -14.02 -24.07 -1.42
C LEU A 27 -12.73 -23.95 -2.25
N GLY A 28 -12.85 -23.57 -3.51
CA GLY A 28 -11.70 -23.34 -4.39
C GLY A 28 -10.77 -22.24 -3.86
N LEU A 29 -11.33 -21.12 -3.42
CA LEU A 29 -10.56 -19.99 -2.88
C LEU A 29 -9.91 -20.31 -1.53
N ARG A 30 -10.65 -20.94 -0.62
CA ARG A 30 -10.12 -21.38 0.68
C ARG A 30 -8.99 -22.40 0.55
N HIS A 31 -9.10 -23.30 -0.44
CA HIS A 31 -8.03 -24.25 -0.74
C HIS A 31 -6.71 -23.56 -1.12
N ARG A 32 -6.79 -22.36 -1.67
CA ARG A 32 -5.63 -21.51 -2.00
C ARG A 32 -5.15 -20.62 -0.84
N GLY A 33 -5.78 -20.74 0.32
CA GLY A 33 -5.40 -20.00 1.52
C GLY A 33 -5.97 -18.58 1.61
N LEU A 34 -7.01 -18.26 0.80
CA LEU A 34 -7.73 -17.01 0.89
C LEU A 34 -8.80 -17.09 1.98
N GLU A 35 -9.03 -16.00 2.70
CA GLU A 35 -10.19 -15.85 3.55
C GLU A 35 -11.40 -15.49 2.70
N VAL A 36 -12.54 -16.16 2.93
CA VAL A 36 -13.73 -15.97 2.11
C VAL A 36 -14.93 -15.64 2.98
N ILE A 37 -15.51 -14.49 2.71
CA ILE A 37 -16.80 -14.05 3.25
C ILE A 37 -17.86 -14.37 2.20
N GLU A 38 -18.91 -15.07 2.61
CA GLU A 38 -20.00 -15.51 1.74
C GLU A 38 -21.24 -14.63 1.99
N ALA A 39 -21.81 -14.09 0.95
CA ALA A 39 -23.06 -13.33 1.02
C ALA A 39 -23.98 -13.63 -0.16
N THR A 40 -25.27 -13.49 0.07
CA THR A 40 -26.30 -13.58 -0.97
C THR A 40 -26.75 -12.23 -1.50
N SER A 41 -26.49 -11.16 -0.70
CA SER A 41 -26.78 -9.78 -1.07
C SER A 41 -25.89 -8.83 -0.29
N LEU A 42 -25.72 -7.61 -0.79
CA LEU A 42 -24.95 -6.55 -0.11
C LEU A 42 -25.51 -6.20 1.26
N ALA A 43 -26.84 -6.28 1.43
CA ALA A 43 -27.51 -5.94 2.68
C ALA A 43 -27.20 -6.88 3.85
N THR A 44 -26.65 -8.05 3.58
CA THR A 44 -26.33 -9.07 4.61
C THR A 44 -24.92 -8.93 5.18
N ILE A 45 -24.10 -8.01 4.64
CA ILE A 45 -22.70 -7.85 5.01
C ILE A 45 -22.58 -6.82 6.14
N SER A 46 -21.76 -7.13 7.15
CA SER A 46 -21.48 -6.16 8.20
C SER A 46 -20.51 -5.09 7.75
N SER A 47 -20.59 -3.88 8.30
CA SER A 47 -19.65 -2.79 8.00
C SER A 47 -18.22 -3.13 8.39
N THR A 48 -18.03 -3.96 9.40
CA THR A 48 -16.69 -4.42 9.82
C THR A 48 -16.08 -5.35 8.77
N ASP A 49 -16.88 -6.22 8.16
CA ASP A 49 -16.42 -7.12 7.12
C ASP A 49 -16.04 -6.35 5.85
N LEU A 50 -16.80 -5.29 5.50
CA LEU A 50 -16.54 -4.46 4.33
C LEU A 50 -15.15 -3.81 4.36
N GLN A 51 -14.69 -3.38 5.54
CA GLN A 51 -13.37 -2.73 5.71
C GLN A 51 -12.19 -3.70 5.59
N ALA A 52 -12.43 -4.99 5.76
CA ALA A 52 -11.41 -6.03 5.68
C ALA A 52 -11.24 -6.63 4.28
N LEU A 53 -12.05 -6.21 3.30
CA LEU A 53 -12.07 -6.80 1.97
C LEU A 53 -10.92 -6.34 1.09
N ASP A 54 -10.36 -7.29 0.37
CA ASP A 54 -9.32 -7.06 -0.63
C ASP A 54 -9.83 -7.22 -2.06
N LEU A 55 -10.86 -8.04 -2.28
CA LEU A 55 -11.39 -8.35 -3.60
C LEU A 55 -12.86 -8.78 -3.52
N LEU A 56 -13.62 -8.50 -4.59
CA LEU A 56 -15.00 -8.91 -4.74
C LEU A 56 -15.13 -9.95 -5.85
N ILE A 57 -16.00 -10.93 -5.65
CA ILE A 57 -16.50 -11.82 -6.71
C ILE A 57 -18.01 -11.64 -6.76
N LEU A 58 -18.50 -11.19 -7.90
CA LEU A 58 -19.90 -10.83 -8.10
C LEU A 58 -20.50 -11.71 -9.19
N ASP A 59 -21.53 -12.44 -8.87
CA ASP A 59 -22.41 -13.02 -9.88
C ASP A 59 -23.50 -12.00 -10.23
N VAL A 60 -23.53 -11.59 -11.49
CA VAL A 60 -24.50 -10.62 -12.00
C VAL A 60 -25.69 -11.27 -12.71
N ASP A 61 -25.75 -12.61 -12.73
CA ASP A 61 -26.84 -13.31 -13.38
C ASP A 61 -27.93 -13.73 -12.38
N ASP A 62 -29.14 -13.32 -12.64
CA ASP A 62 -30.35 -13.72 -11.91
C ASP A 62 -30.93 -15.08 -12.41
N GLY A 63 -30.11 -15.89 -13.06
CA GLY A 63 -30.51 -17.16 -13.66
C GLY A 63 -31.22 -17.05 -15.02
N VAL A 64 -31.80 -15.91 -15.36
CA VAL A 64 -32.53 -15.65 -16.61
C VAL A 64 -31.98 -14.44 -17.36
N THR A 65 -31.60 -13.40 -16.63
CA THR A 65 -31.11 -12.13 -17.19
C THR A 65 -29.86 -11.68 -16.46
N CYS A 66 -29.02 -10.93 -17.16
CA CYS A 66 -27.85 -10.31 -16.55
C CYS A 66 -28.31 -9.03 -15.80
N ASP A 67 -28.12 -8.99 -14.49
CA ASP A 67 -28.48 -7.85 -13.64
C ASP A 67 -27.26 -7.00 -13.30
N TRP A 68 -26.96 -6.03 -14.13
CA TRP A 68 -25.86 -5.08 -13.92
C TRP A 68 -26.10 -4.10 -12.77
N THR A 69 -27.34 -4.06 -12.21
CA THR A 69 -27.67 -3.16 -11.09
C THR A 69 -26.86 -3.51 -9.84
N LEU A 70 -26.50 -4.77 -9.65
CA LEU A 70 -25.61 -5.20 -8.58
C LEU A 70 -24.22 -4.57 -8.72
N LEU A 71 -23.67 -4.56 -9.92
CA LEU A 71 -22.36 -3.93 -10.19
C LEU A 71 -22.44 -2.41 -9.98
N GLU A 72 -23.50 -1.77 -10.44
CA GLU A 72 -23.74 -0.34 -10.20
C GLU A 72 -23.88 -0.03 -8.70
N ALA A 73 -24.57 -0.88 -7.95
CA ALA A 73 -24.71 -0.74 -6.50
C ALA A 73 -23.36 -0.85 -5.79
N VAL A 74 -22.50 -1.80 -6.19
CA VAL A 74 -21.14 -1.94 -5.68
C VAL A 74 -20.29 -0.72 -6.00
N GLN A 75 -20.32 -0.24 -7.24
CA GLN A 75 -19.56 0.93 -7.69
C GLN A 75 -20.01 2.23 -7.01
N SER A 76 -21.28 2.29 -6.60
CA SER A 76 -21.84 3.43 -5.89
C SER A 76 -21.58 3.38 -4.38
N HIS A 77 -21.11 2.24 -3.86
CA HIS A 77 -20.89 2.07 -2.43
C HIS A 77 -19.51 2.62 -2.04
N PRO A 78 -19.43 3.55 -1.07
CA PRO A 78 -18.17 4.26 -0.77
C PRO A 78 -17.02 3.36 -0.31
N GLU A 79 -17.31 2.20 0.31
CA GLU A 79 -16.28 1.26 0.79
C GLU A 79 -15.93 0.17 -0.23
N LEU A 80 -16.76 -0.02 -1.27
CA LEU A 80 -16.58 -1.08 -2.27
C LEU A 80 -16.13 -0.56 -3.63
N SER A 81 -16.35 0.72 -3.93
CA SER A 81 -16.06 1.32 -5.23
C SER A 81 -14.60 1.18 -5.68
N ASP A 82 -13.67 1.18 -4.73
CA ASP A 82 -12.24 1.07 -4.97
C ASP A 82 -11.71 -0.37 -4.93
N LEU A 83 -12.58 -1.36 -4.68
CA LEU A 83 -12.17 -2.75 -4.60
C LEU A 83 -12.12 -3.40 -5.99
N PRO A 84 -11.06 -4.14 -6.30
CA PRO A 84 -11.01 -4.93 -7.52
C PRO A 84 -12.10 -6.00 -7.50
N SER A 85 -12.73 -6.23 -8.65
CA SER A 85 -13.89 -7.10 -8.75
C SER A 85 -13.74 -8.14 -9.87
N VAL A 86 -14.10 -9.38 -9.58
CA VAL A 86 -14.32 -10.41 -10.59
C VAL A 86 -15.82 -10.53 -10.83
N VAL A 87 -16.27 -10.29 -12.06
CA VAL A 87 -17.67 -10.36 -12.44
C VAL A 87 -17.92 -11.67 -13.20
N LEU A 88 -18.83 -12.48 -12.69
CA LEU A 88 -19.27 -13.72 -13.32
C LEU A 88 -20.55 -13.45 -14.10
N SER A 89 -20.56 -13.78 -15.40
CA SER A 89 -21.73 -13.56 -16.28
C SER A 89 -21.79 -14.55 -17.43
N TRP A 90 -23.00 -14.86 -17.90
CA TRP A 90 -23.22 -15.61 -19.13
C TRP A 90 -22.94 -14.78 -20.39
N ASP A 91 -23.19 -13.47 -20.29
CA ASP A 91 -22.97 -12.55 -21.39
C ASP A 91 -21.60 -11.86 -21.24
N ALA A 92 -20.82 -11.82 -22.30
CA ALA A 92 -19.65 -10.98 -22.33
C ALA A 92 -20.09 -9.51 -22.13
N PRO A 93 -19.42 -8.73 -21.26
CA PRO A 93 -19.77 -7.35 -21.08
C PRO A 93 -19.70 -6.60 -22.41
N MET A 94 -20.84 -6.10 -22.91
CA MET A 94 -20.93 -5.38 -24.18
C MET A 94 -20.28 -3.99 -24.16
N ALA A 95 -19.76 -3.55 -23.04
CA ALA A 95 -19.11 -2.27 -22.94
C ALA A 95 -17.67 -2.45 -22.47
N GLU A 96 -16.73 -2.05 -23.32
CA GLU A 96 -15.43 -1.63 -22.84
C GLU A 96 -15.64 -0.64 -21.69
N PRO A 97 -14.79 -0.66 -20.63
CA PRO A 97 -14.93 0.27 -19.53
C PRO A 97 -15.02 1.68 -20.12
N ARG A 98 -16.16 2.35 -19.91
CA ARG A 98 -16.27 3.78 -20.19
C ARG A 98 -15.03 4.40 -19.58
N GLU A 99 -14.20 5.03 -20.40
CA GLU A 99 -13.07 5.85 -19.99
C GLU A 99 -13.55 6.96 -19.04
N ALA A 100 -13.85 6.59 -17.81
CA ALA A 100 -14.07 7.52 -16.72
C ALA A 100 -12.69 7.86 -16.16
N LEU A 101 -12.23 9.03 -16.51
CA LEU A 101 -11.08 9.74 -15.98
C LEU A 101 -10.88 9.43 -14.49
N THR A 102 -9.68 8.94 -14.16
CA THR A 102 -9.08 8.85 -12.83
C THR A 102 -9.67 7.80 -11.85
N SER A 103 -9.07 6.64 -11.84
CA SER A 103 -9.33 5.43 -11.05
C SER A 103 -10.38 4.51 -11.71
N THR A 104 -9.94 3.72 -12.65
CA THR A 104 -10.71 2.61 -13.21
C THR A 104 -10.93 1.57 -12.12
N PRO A 105 -12.18 1.26 -11.74
CA PRO A 105 -12.41 0.06 -10.95
C PRO A 105 -11.87 -1.11 -11.74
N GLN A 106 -10.83 -1.73 -11.20
CA GLN A 106 -10.20 -2.87 -11.84
C GLN A 106 -11.17 -4.04 -11.75
N TYR A 107 -11.89 -4.34 -12.81
CA TYR A 107 -12.69 -5.55 -12.84
C TYR A 107 -12.23 -6.49 -13.96
N VAL A 108 -12.35 -7.77 -13.70
CA VAL A 108 -12.13 -8.85 -14.67
C VAL A 108 -13.44 -9.58 -14.85
N SER A 109 -13.91 -9.67 -16.08
CA SER A 109 -15.10 -10.47 -16.41
C SER A 109 -14.70 -11.90 -16.73
N VAL A 110 -15.42 -12.85 -16.13
CA VAL A 110 -15.26 -14.28 -16.37
C VAL A 110 -16.60 -14.81 -16.87
N SER A 111 -16.64 -15.24 -18.13
CA SER A 111 -17.86 -15.77 -18.74
C SER A 111 -18.17 -17.19 -18.24
N LYS A 112 -19.44 -17.46 -18.00
CA LYS A 112 -19.95 -18.78 -17.69
C LYS A 112 -20.21 -19.59 -18.99
N PRO A 113 -20.04 -20.93 -18.99
CA PRO A 113 -19.43 -21.71 -17.92
C PRO A 113 -17.94 -21.46 -17.81
N PHE A 114 -17.41 -21.27 -16.59
CA PHE A 114 -16.00 -20.99 -16.38
C PHE A 114 -15.26 -22.19 -15.80
N ASP A 115 -13.97 -22.29 -16.16
CA ASP A 115 -13.02 -23.16 -15.48
C ASP A 115 -12.56 -22.50 -14.18
N ALA A 116 -12.42 -23.31 -13.13
CA ALA A 116 -11.84 -22.85 -11.87
C ALA A 116 -10.47 -22.15 -12.04
N ARG A 117 -9.70 -22.57 -13.05
CA ARG A 117 -8.44 -21.91 -13.40
C ARG A 117 -8.64 -20.47 -13.85
N ALA A 118 -9.59 -20.20 -14.74
CA ALA A 118 -9.86 -18.86 -15.23
C ALA A 118 -10.27 -17.91 -14.10
N LEU A 119 -11.12 -18.39 -13.19
CA LEU A 119 -11.49 -17.65 -11.99
C LEU A 119 -10.26 -17.35 -11.12
N HIS A 120 -9.44 -18.35 -10.87
CA HIS A 120 -8.24 -18.19 -10.05
C HIS A 120 -7.22 -17.23 -10.67
N GLU A 121 -7.00 -17.30 -11.97
CA GLU A 121 -6.12 -16.39 -12.72
C GLU A 121 -6.62 -14.94 -12.61
N GLY A 122 -7.93 -14.72 -12.73
CA GLY A 122 -8.55 -13.42 -12.55
C GLY A 122 -8.34 -12.85 -11.13
N VAL A 123 -8.57 -13.68 -10.12
CA VAL A 123 -8.35 -13.32 -8.70
C VAL A 123 -6.88 -12.98 -8.44
N ASP A 124 -5.96 -13.85 -8.86
CA ASP A 124 -4.51 -13.63 -8.67
C ASP A 124 -4.03 -12.36 -9.36
N HIS A 125 -4.50 -12.11 -10.58
CA HIS A 125 -4.16 -10.91 -11.34
C HIS A 125 -4.58 -9.64 -10.60
N LEU A 126 -5.81 -9.58 -10.13
CA LEU A 126 -6.35 -8.42 -9.43
C LEU A 126 -5.68 -8.19 -8.06
N LEU A 127 -5.48 -9.25 -7.28
CA LEU A 127 -4.78 -9.14 -6.00
C LEU A 127 -3.33 -8.67 -6.17
N GLN A 128 -2.62 -9.18 -7.18
CA GLN A 128 -1.26 -8.71 -7.48
C GLN A 128 -1.23 -7.26 -7.94
N ALA A 129 -2.21 -6.83 -8.74
CA ALA A 129 -2.32 -5.44 -9.16
C ALA A 129 -2.52 -4.51 -7.96
N ARG A 130 -3.43 -4.87 -7.04
CA ARG A 130 -3.70 -4.12 -5.81
C ARG A 130 -2.45 -4.02 -4.92
N ILE A 131 -1.73 -5.13 -4.72
CA ILE A 131 -0.49 -5.13 -3.92
C ILE A 131 0.55 -4.20 -4.55
N ARG A 132 0.69 -4.19 -5.87
CA ARG A 132 1.62 -3.27 -6.56
C ARG A 132 1.22 -1.82 -6.33
N GLU A 133 -0.04 -1.50 -6.51
CA GLU A 133 -0.54 -0.14 -6.30
C GLU A 133 -0.33 0.34 -4.86
N GLN A 134 -0.62 -0.51 -3.88
CA GLN A 134 -0.35 -0.20 -2.47
C GLN A 134 1.14 0.04 -2.21
N ASN A 135 2.01 -0.80 -2.75
CA ASN A 135 3.46 -0.64 -2.60
C ASN A 135 3.96 0.65 -3.27
N GLU A 136 3.42 1.01 -4.45
CA GLU A 136 3.74 2.27 -5.13
C GLU A 136 3.28 3.49 -4.32
N ARG A 137 2.07 3.45 -3.76
CA ARG A 137 1.57 4.52 -2.88
C ARG A 137 2.43 4.67 -1.62
N LEU A 138 2.84 3.56 -1.00
CA LEU A 138 3.74 3.58 0.16
C LEU A 138 5.12 4.15 -0.21
N ALA A 139 5.70 3.72 -1.33
CA ALA A 139 6.99 4.24 -1.80
C ALA A 139 6.91 5.74 -2.12
N GLN A 140 5.81 6.20 -2.71
CA GLN A 140 5.58 7.63 -2.96
C GLN A 140 5.44 8.42 -1.66
N ALA A 141 4.68 7.91 -0.69
CA ALA A 141 4.53 8.54 0.62
C ALA A 141 5.88 8.64 1.35
N GLU A 142 6.68 7.57 1.32
CA GLU A 142 8.03 7.56 1.89
C GLU A 142 8.94 8.58 1.20
N ALA A 143 8.91 8.64 -0.14
CA ALA A 143 9.69 9.61 -0.91
C ALA A 143 9.32 11.06 -0.56
N VAL A 144 8.02 11.35 -0.37
CA VAL A 144 7.54 12.67 0.04
C VAL A 144 8.03 13.01 1.45
N LEU A 145 7.97 12.06 2.39
CA LEU A 145 8.47 12.25 3.76
C LEU A 145 9.98 12.50 3.78
N LEU A 146 10.76 11.72 3.01
CA LEU A 146 12.20 11.91 2.89
C LEU A 146 12.55 13.26 2.25
N ALA A 147 11.80 13.69 1.24
CA ALA A 147 11.99 14.99 0.60
C ALA A 147 11.68 16.14 1.58
N ALA A 148 10.61 16.03 2.37
CA ALA A 148 10.29 17.00 3.42
C ALA A 148 11.38 17.05 4.49
N TYR A 149 11.85 15.90 4.96
CA TYR A 149 12.94 15.81 5.93
C TYR A 149 14.23 16.46 5.44
N HIS A 150 14.59 16.25 4.16
CA HIS A 150 15.77 16.89 3.56
C HIS A 150 15.61 18.40 3.38
N LYS A 151 14.40 18.87 3.12
CA LYS A 151 14.12 20.29 2.93
C LYS A 151 14.22 21.08 4.24
N ASP A 152 13.81 20.48 5.35
CA ASP A 152 13.76 21.13 6.66
C ASP A 152 15.04 20.94 7.48
N SER A 153 15.98 20.08 7.04
CA SER A 153 17.28 19.95 7.69
C SER A 153 18.20 21.07 7.22
N PRO A 154 18.52 22.06 8.08
CA PRO A 154 19.47 23.10 7.73
C PRO A 154 20.81 22.44 7.36
N PRO A 155 21.51 22.95 6.34
CA PRO A 155 22.80 22.40 5.95
C PRO A 155 23.71 22.41 7.17
N SER A 156 24.15 21.24 7.59
CA SER A 156 25.03 21.09 8.74
C SER A 156 26.34 21.81 8.47
N ILE A 157 26.64 22.83 9.24
CA ILE A 157 27.93 23.56 9.16
C ILE A 157 29.08 22.76 9.78
N TRP A 158 28.77 21.68 10.49
CA TRP A 158 29.76 20.88 11.23
C TRP A 158 30.82 20.22 10.32
N PRO A 159 30.51 19.67 9.13
CA PRO A 159 31.54 19.17 8.23
C PRO A 159 32.53 20.25 7.77
N ALA A 160 32.04 21.47 7.53
CA ALA A 160 32.89 22.56 7.12
C ALA A 160 33.78 23.01 8.31
N LEU A 161 33.25 23.02 9.52
CA LEU A 161 34.00 23.37 10.73
C LEU A 161 35.08 22.35 11.06
N THR A 162 34.77 21.07 10.94
CA THR A 162 35.77 19.99 11.13
C THR A 162 36.84 20.01 10.03
N ALA A 163 36.48 20.25 8.76
CA ALA A 163 37.44 20.42 7.68
C ALA A 163 38.38 21.63 7.91
N ALA A 164 37.84 22.74 8.36
CA ALA A 164 38.64 23.93 8.72
C ALA A 164 39.60 23.64 9.88
N GLY A 165 39.15 22.89 10.89
CA GLY A 165 40.02 22.47 12.02
C GLY A 165 41.16 21.56 11.58
N VAL A 166 40.86 20.57 10.69
CA VAL A 166 41.90 19.69 10.10
C VAL A 166 42.90 20.51 9.30
N PHE A 167 42.44 21.44 8.47
CA PHE A 167 43.29 22.30 7.66
C PHE A 167 44.19 23.18 8.52
N LEU A 168 43.67 23.80 9.57
CA LEU A 168 44.45 24.57 10.56
C LEU A 168 45.49 23.71 11.30
N ALA A 169 45.09 22.48 11.67
CA ALA A 169 46.01 21.53 12.29
C ALA A 169 47.19 21.15 11.37
N LEU A 170 46.93 20.94 10.08
CA LEU A 170 47.96 20.67 9.09
C LEU A 170 48.92 21.85 8.87
N ILE A 171 48.37 23.05 8.76
CA ILE A 171 49.17 24.26 8.68
C ILE A 171 50.01 24.47 9.98
N GLY A 172 49.39 24.23 11.14
CA GLY A 172 50.08 24.34 12.43
C GLY A 172 51.22 23.33 12.61
N LEU A 173 51.12 22.15 12.00
CA LEU A 173 52.16 21.12 11.98
C LEU A 173 53.45 21.63 11.28
N VAL A 174 53.29 22.51 10.27
CA VAL A 174 54.38 23.02 9.48
C VAL A 174 55.03 24.26 10.18
N TRP A 175 54.24 25.07 10.86
CA TRP A 175 54.75 26.38 11.36
C TRP A 175 54.94 26.50 12.86
N GLN A 176 54.05 25.95 13.73
CA GLN A 176 54.25 25.98 15.18
C GLN A 176 53.27 25.07 15.94
N PHE A 177 53.77 24.46 17.02
CA PHE A 177 53.01 23.52 17.86
C PHE A 177 51.72 24.11 18.45
N ALA A 178 51.69 25.43 18.69
CA ALA A 178 50.50 26.12 19.23
C ALA A 178 49.30 26.08 18.27
N ILE A 179 49.51 26.21 16.97
CA ILE A 179 48.41 26.19 15.98
C ILE A 179 47.82 24.77 15.82
N VAL A 180 48.68 23.73 15.96
CA VAL A 180 48.23 22.33 15.98
C VAL A 180 47.29 22.09 17.16
N LEU A 181 47.61 22.60 18.36
CA LEU A 181 46.73 22.44 19.52
C LEU A 181 45.40 23.16 19.38
N ILE A 182 45.39 24.35 18.77
CA ILE A 182 44.14 25.06 18.46
C ILE A 182 43.30 24.30 17.46
N GLY A 183 43.92 23.82 16.37
CA GLY A 183 43.25 22.99 15.33
C GLY A 183 42.62 21.71 15.93
N LEU A 184 43.37 21.02 16.78
CA LEU A 184 42.91 19.84 17.49
C LEU A 184 41.72 20.14 18.42
N ALA A 185 41.79 21.25 19.17
CA ALA A 185 40.69 21.69 20.03
C ALA A 185 39.41 21.98 19.22
N ILE A 186 39.53 22.62 18.07
CA ILE A 186 38.38 22.85 17.15
C ILE A 186 37.77 21.55 16.67
N ILE A 187 38.61 20.57 16.26
CA ILE A 187 38.15 19.27 15.83
C ILE A 187 37.39 18.54 16.93
N VAL A 188 37.98 18.48 18.14
CA VAL A 188 37.38 17.80 19.30
C VAL A 188 36.05 18.49 19.68
N THR A 189 36.03 19.81 19.73
CA THR A 189 34.82 20.56 20.05
C THR A 189 33.73 20.36 19.01
N GLY A 190 34.10 20.38 17.72
CA GLY A 190 33.19 20.11 16.61
C GLY A 190 32.57 18.70 16.67
N LEU A 191 33.39 17.71 16.97
CA LEU A 191 32.93 16.32 17.12
C LEU A 191 32.01 16.14 18.34
N LEU A 192 32.36 16.77 19.48
CA LEU A 192 31.50 16.71 20.68
C LEU A 192 30.15 17.37 20.43
N LEU A 193 30.13 18.55 19.83
CA LEU A 193 28.87 19.23 19.51
C LEU A 193 28.03 18.46 18.46
N TRP A 194 28.69 17.82 17.51
CA TRP A 194 28.01 16.97 16.54
C TRP A 194 27.35 15.74 17.19
N THR A 195 28.09 15.04 18.08
CA THR A 195 27.54 13.89 18.82
C THR A 195 26.41 14.27 19.75
N LEU A 196 26.54 15.41 20.49
CA LEU A 196 25.50 15.91 21.35
C LEU A 196 24.29 16.43 20.57
N GLY A 197 24.53 17.10 19.43
CA GLY A 197 23.46 17.61 18.57
C GLY A 197 22.66 16.48 17.87
N SER A 198 23.30 15.37 17.56
CA SER A 198 22.59 14.20 16.99
C SER A 198 21.69 13.51 18.03
N HIS A 199 22.05 13.52 19.31
CA HIS A 199 21.21 12.99 20.38
C HIS A 199 19.96 13.84 20.68
N SER A 200 20.04 15.16 20.54
CA SER A 200 18.88 16.03 20.77
C SER A 200 17.86 16.06 19.66
N GLN A 201 18.19 15.55 18.48
CA GLN A 201 17.25 15.42 17.35
C GLN A 201 16.36 14.16 17.47
N VAL A 202 16.84 13.11 18.14
CA VAL A 202 16.06 11.86 18.33
C VAL A 202 14.92 12.07 19.34
N GLU A 203 15.08 13.01 20.29
CA GLU A 203 14.08 13.28 21.34
C GLU A 203 12.91 14.17 20.89
N LYS A 204 13.01 14.79 19.70
CA LYS A 204 11.93 15.60 19.11
C LYS A 204 11.17 14.90 18.00
N ALA A 205 10.97 13.59 18.06
CA ALA A 205 9.96 12.94 17.25
C ALA A 205 8.58 13.53 17.66
N PRO A 206 7.80 14.13 16.75
CA PRO A 206 6.50 14.65 17.12
C PRO A 206 5.64 13.47 17.57
N GLU A 207 5.18 13.53 18.81
CA GLU A 207 4.14 12.67 19.33
C GLU A 207 2.91 12.87 18.43
N ILE A 208 2.72 11.96 17.49
CA ILE A 208 1.53 11.96 16.63
C ILE A 208 0.37 11.62 17.56
N ALA A 209 -0.31 12.65 18.05
CA ALA A 209 -1.54 12.53 18.78
C ALA A 209 -2.56 11.88 17.85
N PHE A 210 -2.78 10.58 18.01
CA PHE A 210 -3.93 9.89 17.47
C PHE A 210 -5.17 10.46 18.18
N SER A 211 -5.76 11.49 17.57
CA SER A 211 -7.11 11.94 17.92
C SER A 211 -8.09 10.85 17.46
N VAL A 212 -8.41 9.93 18.38
CA VAL A 212 -9.56 9.05 18.23
C VAL A 212 -10.81 9.92 18.40
N GLY A 213 -11.39 10.33 17.26
CA GLY A 213 -12.70 11.00 17.25
C GLY A 213 -13.77 10.02 17.73
N LYS A 214 -14.53 10.49 18.69
CA LYS A 214 -15.78 9.89 19.19
C LYS A 214 -16.91 10.07 18.18
#